data_ea3f8b5f6e5347d82b9b9170815de690
#
_entry.id   ea3f8b5f6e5347d82b9b9170815de690
#
_cell.length_a   1.000
_cell.length_b   1.000
_cell.length_c   1.000
_cell.angle_alpha   90.00
_cell.angle_beta   90.00
_cell.angle_gamma   90.00
#
_symmetry.space_group_name_H-M   'P 1'
#
loop_
_entity.id
_entity.type
_entity.pdbx_description
1 polymer ?
#
loop_
_entity_poly.entity_id
_entity_poly.type
_entity_poly.pdbx_seq_one_letter_code
_entity_poly.pdbx_strand_id
1 'polypeptide(L)'
;TASYEAIVPLINMDFDGLKSAVIEMLSGDHVPVDVTSFQNDTVSFANKDDVLTYLIHLGYLAYDRTFRTAFIPNEEIRQELILATKRKKWNELIVFQKESEQLLKDTIQMNGNAVAKEIEKIHREYTSVIQYNNENSLSSVLSIAYLSSMQYYFKPIREFPAGRGFADFVFIPKPEFQNYYPALVVELKWDKSVRAA
;
A
#
# COMPACT_ATOMS: atom_id res chain seq x y z
N THR A 1 12.02 5.72 21.48
CA THR A 1 11.99 5.55 20.03
C THR A 1 12.51 4.18 19.71
N ALA A 2 11.62 3.26 19.37
CA ALA A 2 12.02 1.96 18.87
C ALA A 2 12.75 2.20 17.53
N SER A 3 13.94 1.67 17.40
CA SER A 3 14.76 1.88 16.22
C SER A 3 14.25 1.01 15.07
N TYR A 4 14.11 1.58 13.87
CA TYR A 4 13.77 0.82 12.67
C TYR A 4 14.70 -0.39 12.44
N GLU A 5 15.90 -0.39 13.03
CA GLU A 5 16.84 -1.50 13.00
C GLU A 5 16.26 -2.80 13.59
N ALA A 6 15.33 -2.69 14.54
CA ALA A 6 14.64 -3.84 15.11
C ALA A 6 13.62 -4.47 14.12
N ILE A 7 13.08 -3.67 13.20
CA ILE A 7 12.09 -4.14 12.21
C ILE A 7 12.75 -4.89 11.05
N VAL A 8 13.97 -4.48 10.67
CA VAL A 8 14.67 -5.01 9.48
C VAL A 8 14.75 -6.54 9.46
N PRO A 9 15.22 -7.23 10.52
CA PRO A 9 15.27 -8.69 10.48
C PRO A 9 13.90 -9.33 10.39
N LEU A 10 12.86 -8.72 10.97
CA LEU A 10 11.51 -9.27 10.99
C LEU A 10 10.84 -9.24 9.62
N ILE A 11 10.82 -8.10 8.94
CA ILE A 11 10.20 -7.97 7.62
C ILE A 11 10.98 -8.65 6.51
N ASN A 12 12.26 -8.99 6.75
CA ASN A 12 13.10 -9.73 5.81
C ASN A 12 13.06 -11.25 6.00
N MET A 13 12.23 -11.75 6.90
CA MET A 13 11.99 -13.19 7.01
C MET A 13 11.29 -13.72 5.76
N ASP A 14 11.69 -14.91 5.32
CA ASP A 14 11.19 -15.52 4.09
C ASP A 14 9.92 -16.34 4.36
N PHE A 15 8.87 -15.66 4.80
CA PHE A 15 7.55 -16.26 4.99
C PHE A 15 6.62 -15.93 3.83
N ASP A 16 5.89 -16.93 3.36
CA ASP A 16 4.90 -16.75 2.31
C ASP A 16 3.85 -15.68 2.71
N GLY A 17 3.64 -14.72 1.81
CA GLY A 17 2.71 -13.62 1.99
C GLY A 17 3.18 -12.47 2.89
N LEU A 18 4.32 -12.55 3.58
CA LEU A 18 4.80 -11.48 4.45
C LEU A 18 5.14 -10.22 3.65
N LYS A 19 5.87 -10.36 2.54
CA LYS A 19 6.24 -9.25 1.67
C LYS A 19 5.01 -8.54 1.08
N SER A 20 4.04 -9.30 0.57
CA SER A 20 2.75 -8.77 0.11
C SER A 20 2.02 -8.00 1.19
N ALA A 21 1.92 -8.56 2.40
CA ALA A 21 1.25 -7.93 3.52
C ALA A 21 1.88 -6.57 3.89
N VAL A 22 3.22 -6.50 3.91
CA VAL A 22 3.93 -5.23 4.19
C VAL A 22 3.66 -4.21 3.08
N ILE A 23 3.69 -4.61 1.81
CA ILE A 23 3.40 -3.72 0.67
C ILE A 23 1.96 -3.20 0.73
N GLU A 24 0.98 -4.06 0.99
CA GLU A 24 -0.42 -3.67 1.14
C GLU A 24 -0.61 -2.66 2.27
N MET A 25 0.00 -2.89 3.44
CA MET A 25 -0.06 -1.95 4.56
C MET A 25 0.67 -0.63 4.26
N LEU A 26 1.78 -0.65 3.52
CA LEU A 26 2.47 0.57 3.06
C LEU A 26 1.59 1.40 2.12
N SER A 27 0.73 0.77 1.34
CA SER A 27 -0.26 1.44 0.49
C SER A 27 -1.53 1.91 1.24
N GLY A 28 -1.57 1.71 2.55
CA GLY A 28 -2.65 2.15 3.43
C GLY A 28 -3.75 1.11 3.65
N ASP A 29 -3.62 -0.09 3.13
CA ASP A 29 -4.60 -1.15 3.33
C ASP A 29 -4.45 -1.87 4.67
N HIS A 30 -5.52 -2.52 5.10
CA HIS A 30 -5.54 -3.41 6.24
C HIS A 30 -5.35 -4.85 5.77
N VAL A 31 -4.51 -5.61 6.49
CA VAL A 31 -4.19 -7.00 6.16
C VAL A 31 -4.75 -7.95 7.20
N PRO A 32 -5.48 -9.01 6.83
CA PRO A 32 -5.93 -10.01 7.77
C PRO A 32 -4.75 -10.66 8.51
N VAL A 33 -4.87 -10.80 9.83
CA VAL A 33 -3.85 -11.43 10.69
C VAL A 33 -4.53 -12.30 11.73
N ASP A 34 -4.07 -13.54 11.83
CA ASP A 34 -4.44 -14.42 12.95
C ASP A 34 -3.46 -14.23 14.10
N VAL A 35 -3.91 -13.50 15.12
CA VAL A 35 -3.11 -13.22 16.32
C VAL A 35 -3.18 -14.34 17.36
N THR A 36 -3.99 -15.38 17.12
CA THR A 36 -4.24 -16.44 18.13
C THR A 36 -3.17 -17.51 18.16
N SER A 37 -2.43 -17.68 17.05
CA SER A 37 -1.37 -18.67 16.93
C SER A 37 -0.05 -18.25 17.58
N PHE A 38 0.13 -16.97 17.83
CA PHE A 38 1.38 -16.43 18.38
C PHE A 38 1.52 -16.79 19.86
N GLN A 39 2.44 -17.66 20.18
CA GLN A 39 2.83 -17.97 21.55
C GLN A 39 3.97 -17.05 21.97
N ASN A 40 3.77 -16.30 23.04
CA ASN A 40 4.71 -15.31 23.58
C ASN A 40 6.00 -15.96 24.15
N ASP A 41 6.11 -17.26 24.07
CA ASP A 41 7.26 -18.04 24.51
C ASP A 41 8.28 -18.17 23.37
N THR A 42 9.19 -17.21 23.34
CA THR A 42 10.45 -17.28 22.61
C THR A 42 10.38 -17.45 21.08
N VAL A 43 10.64 -16.34 20.37
CA VAL A 43 11.66 -16.24 19.32
C VAL A 43 11.60 -17.26 18.14
N SER A 44 10.57 -18.04 17.99
CA SER A 44 10.41 -18.83 16.76
C SER A 44 9.17 -18.41 16.01
N PHE A 45 9.37 -17.69 14.91
CA PHE A 45 8.30 -17.35 13.99
C PHE A 45 8.09 -18.52 13.03
N ALA A 46 6.87 -19.00 12.88
CA ALA A 46 6.51 -20.11 11.98
C ALA A 46 5.92 -19.61 10.65
N ASN A 47 5.31 -18.43 10.65
CA ASN A 47 4.61 -17.87 9.49
C ASN A 47 4.55 -16.34 9.55
N LYS A 48 3.95 -15.72 8.52
CA LYS A 48 3.77 -14.26 8.44
C LYS A 48 2.94 -13.69 9.59
N ASP A 49 1.94 -14.41 10.06
CA ASP A 49 1.02 -13.92 11.10
C ASP A 49 1.74 -13.78 12.45
N ASP A 50 2.70 -14.66 12.74
CA ASP A 50 3.55 -14.54 13.92
C ASP A 50 4.39 -13.26 13.87
N VAL A 51 5.00 -12.97 12.72
CA VAL A 51 5.80 -11.75 12.52
C VAL A 51 4.92 -10.51 12.67
N LEU A 52 3.76 -10.49 12.01
CA LEU A 52 2.84 -9.35 12.08
C LEU A 52 2.30 -9.15 13.49
N THR A 53 1.96 -10.24 14.19
CA THR A 53 1.52 -10.18 15.59
C THR A 53 2.61 -9.63 16.50
N TYR A 54 3.85 -10.03 16.29
CA TYR A 54 4.97 -9.49 17.05
C TYR A 54 5.18 -8.00 16.78
N LEU A 55 5.06 -7.55 15.52
CA LEU A 55 5.10 -6.13 15.18
C LEU A 55 3.95 -5.32 15.81
N ILE A 56 2.78 -5.93 15.99
CA ILE A 56 1.66 -5.33 16.75
C ILE A 56 2.06 -5.17 18.23
N HIS A 57 2.63 -6.21 18.84
CA HIS A 57 3.07 -6.15 20.24
C HIS A 57 4.19 -5.13 20.47
N LEU A 58 5.06 -4.93 19.49
CA LEU A 58 6.11 -3.90 19.55
C LEU A 58 5.59 -2.48 19.28
N GLY A 59 4.33 -2.33 18.86
CA GLY A 59 3.72 -1.04 18.55
C GLY A 59 4.04 -0.47 17.18
N TYR A 60 4.63 -1.27 16.28
CA TYR A 60 4.84 -0.86 14.88
C TYR A 60 3.59 -1.02 14.02
N LEU A 61 2.72 -1.95 14.36
CA LEU A 61 1.43 -2.13 13.70
C LEU A 61 0.30 -1.93 14.70
N ALA A 62 -0.82 -1.41 14.22
CA ALA A 62 -2.08 -1.40 14.95
C ALA A 62 -2.93 -2.61 14.55
N TYR A 63 -3.85 -3.01 15.40
CA TYR A 63 -4.74 -4.14 15.18
C TYR A 63 -6.21 -3.75 15.38
N ASP A 64 -7.00 -3.96 14.34
CA ASP A 64 -8.45 -3.85 14.41
C ASP A 64 -9.06 -5.19 14.84
N ARG A 65 -9.61 -5.23 16.05
CA ARG A 65 -10.22 -6.44 16.62
C ARG A 65 -11.52 -6.84 15.93
N THR A 66 -12.24 -5.86 15.38
CA THR A 66 -13.54 -6.10 14.72
C THR A 66 -13.33 -6.84 13.40
N PHE A 67 -12.40 -6.36 12.60
CA PHE A 67 -12.09 -6.93 11.30
C PHE A 67 -10.92 -7.91 11.31
N ARG A 68 -10.25 -8.09 12.45
CA ARG A 68 -9.06 -8.95 12.63
C ARG A 68 -7.96 -8.62 11.62
N THR A 69 -7.66 -7.33 11.48
CA THR A 69 -6.68 -6.84 10.52
C THR A 69 -5.57 -6.03 11.19
N ALA A 70 -4.36 -6.14 10.67
CA ALA A 70 -3.25 -5.26 11.01
C ALA A 70 -3.14 -4.12 10.01
N PHE A 71 -2.65 -2.97 10.46
CA PHE A 71 -2.40 -1.80 9.62
C PHE A 71 -1.32 -0.90 10.21
N ILE A 72 -0.76 -0.01 9.40
CA ILE A 72 0.23 0.98 9.84
C ILE A 72 -0.50 2.16 10.49
N PRO A 73 -0.23 2.47 11.77
CA PRO A 73 -1.04 3.42 12.53
C PRO A 73 -0.82 4.90 12.13
N ASN A 74 0.35 5.25 11.64
CA ASN A 74 0.70 6.63 11.33
C ASN A 74 1.83 6.74 10.32
N GLU A 75 2.08 7.97 9.84
CA GLU A 75 3.07 8.24 8.82
C GLU A 75 4.51 8.02 9.30
N GLU A 76 4.80 8.26 10.59
CA GLU A 76 6.14 8.05 11.15
C GLU A 76 6.54 6.57 11.05
N ILE A 77 5.67 5.68 11.48
CA ILE A 77 5.89 4.23 11.36
C ILE A 77 5.96 3.80 9.89
N ARG A 78 5.15 4.39 9.02
CA ARG A 78 5.20 4.11 7.60
C ARG A 78 6.56 4.43 7.00
N GLN A 79 7.14 5.57 7.34
CA GLN A 79 8.48 5.96 6.90
C GLN A 79 9.56 5.05 7.48
N GLU A 80 9.46 4.61 8.74
CA GLU A 80 10.37 3.65 9.33
C GLU A 80 10.34 2.30 8.60
N LEU A 81 9.15 1.80 8.25
CA LEU A 81 8.99 0.57 7.47
C LEU A 81 9.58 0.71 6.05
N ILE A 82 9.36 1.84 5.37
CA ILE A 82 9.98 2.13 4.08
C ILE A 82 11.51 2.11 4.19
N LEU A 83 12.07 2.74 5.22
CA LEU A 83 13.52 2.75 5.44
C LEU A 83 14.06 1.33 5.71
N ALA A 84 13.31 0.52 6.46
CA ALA A 84 13.67 -0.87 6.73
C ALA A 84 13.70 -1.73 5.45
N THR A 85 12.82 -1.46 4.49
CA THR A 85 12.79 -2.17 3.20
C THR A 85 13.97 -1.81 2.30
N LYS A 86 14.59 -0.64 2.46
CA LYS A 86 15.71 -0.18 1.61
C LYS A 86 17.02 -0.96 1.82
N ARG A 87 17.18 -1.72 2.89
CA ARG A 87 18.47 -2.30 3.28
C ARG A 87 18.82 -3.66 2.69
N LYS A 88 17.88 -4.53 2.30
CA LYS A 88 18.18 -5.83 1.63
C LYS A 88 16.92 -6.44 1.02
N LYS A 89 17.02 -7.18 -0.10
CA LYS A 89 15.98 -8.00 -0.75
C LYS A 89 14.72 -7.26 -1.28
N TRP A 90 14.61 -5.93 -1.09
CA TRP A 90 13.47 -5.14 -1.50
C TRP A 90 13.80 -4.16 -2.64
N ASN A 91 14.80 -4.48 -3.47
CA ASN A 91 15.20 -3.63 -4.58
C ASN A 91 14.02 -3.29 -5.51
N GLU A 92 13.11 -4.24 -5.70
CA GLU A 92 11.88 -4.04 -6.48
C GLU A 92 10.99 -2.95 -5.88
N LEU A 93 10.87 -2.90 -4.54
CA LEU A 93 10.08 -1.87 -3.86
C LEU A 93 10.73 -0.48 -3.97
N ILE A 94 12.05 -0.39 -3.97
CA ILE A 94 12.77 0.88 -4.14
C ILE A 94 12.53 1.44 -5.54
N VAL A 95 12.64 0.60 -6.55
CA VAL A 95 12.34 0.96 -7.94
C VAL A 95 10.88 1.39 -8.04
N PHE A 96 9.99 0.60 -7.49
CA PHE A 96 8.56 0.85 -7.46
C PHE A 96 8.18 2.16 -6.76
N GLN A 97 8.81 2.51 -5.64
CA GLN A 97 8.55 3.78 -4.97
C GLN A 97 8.90 4.99 -5.87
N LYS A 98 10.01 4.91 -6.61
CA LYS A 98 10.39 5.95 -7.59
C LYS A 98 9.40 6.03 -8.75
N GLU A 99 8.95 4.90 -9.25
CA GLU A 99 7.94 4.81 -10.30
C GLU A 99 6.60 5.39 -9.81
N SER A 100 6.20 5.10 -8.59
CA SER A 100 5.02 5.66 -7.96
C SER A 100 5.11 7.19 -7.81
N GLU A 101 6.27 7.74 -7.45
CA GLU A 101 6.49 9.18 -7.42
C GLU A 101 6.36 9.82 -8.81
N GLN A 102 6.90 9.17 -9.82
CA GLN A 102 6.77 9.64 -11.20
C GLN A 102 5.33 9.55 -11.70
N LEU A 103 4.64 8.45 -11.40
CA LEU A 103 3.22 8.27 -11.73
C LEU A 103 2.36 9.39 -11.12
N LEU A 104 2.59 9.74 -9.85
CA LEU A 104 1.87 10.84 -9.20
C LEU A 104 2.11 12.18 -9.91
N LYS A 105 3.36 12.47 -10.29
CA LYS A 105 3.70 13.68 -11.07
C LYS A 105 3.00 13.71 -12.42
N ASP A 106 3.06 12.62 -13.17
CA ASP A 106 2.40 12.51 -14.47
C ASP A 106 0.88 12.64 -14.37
N THR A 107 0.28 12.13 -13.29
CA THR A 107 -1.15 12.28 -13.00
C THR A 107 -1.51 13.75 -12.77
N ILE A 108 -0.76 14.44 -11.92
CA ILE A 108 -0.99 15.87 -11.62
C ILE A 108 -0.80 16.73 -12.87
N GLN A 109 0.15 16.37 -13.74
CA GLN A 109 0.42 17.05 -15.00
C GLN A 109 -0.56 16.66 -16.13
N MET A 110 -1.53 15.79 -15.86
CA MET A 110 -2.50 15.25 -16.83
C MET A 110 -1.85 14.55 -18.03
N ASN A 111 -0.70 13.91 -17.82
CA ASN A 111 -0.01 13.13 -18.85
C ASN A 111 -0.59 11.72 -18.95
N GLY A 112 -1.81 11.61 -19.48
CA GLY A 112 -2.60 10.37 -19.51
C GLY A 112 -1.89 9.19 -20.17
N ASN A 113 -1.08 9.43 -21.21
CA ASN A 113 -0.33 8.36 -21.90
C ASN A 113 0.77 7.77 -21.00
N ALA A 114 1.47 8.59 -20.23
CA ALA A 114 2.49 8.13 -19.30
C ALA A 114 1.83 7.37 -18.13
N VAL A 115 0.73 7.91 -17.57
CA VAL A 115 -0.05 7.28 -16.52
C VAL A 115 -0.55 5.89 -16.95
N ALA A 116 -1.14 5.77 -18.15
CA ALA A 116 -1.64 4.49 -18.65
C ALA A 116 -0.53 3.43 -18.80
N LYS A 117 0.62 3.82 -19.35
CA LYS A 117 1.78 2.93 -19.50
C LYS A 117 2.33 2.46 -18.17
N GLU A 118 2.42 3.35 -17.20
CA GLU A 118 2.97 3.04 -15.89
C GLU A 118 2.04 2.12 -15.11
N ILE A 119 0.74 2.37 -15.13
CA ILE A 119 -0.26 1.49 -14.51
C ILE A 119 -0.24 0.11 -15.16
N GLU A 120 -0.16 0.03 -16.50
CA GLU A 120 -0.06 -1.25 -17.19
C GLU A 120 1.20 -2.03 -16.80
N LYS A 121 2.34 -1.35 -16.68
CA LYS A 121 3.61 -1.93 -16.23
C LYS A 121 3.48 -2.48 -14.81
N ILE A 122 3.00 -1.67 -13.88
CA ILE A 122 2.79 -2.04 -12.48
C ILE A 122 1.83 -3.24 -12.40
N HIS A 123 0.74 -3.22 -13.14
CA HIS A 123 -0.21 -4.33 -13.20
C HIS A 123 0.48 -5.64 -13.62
N ARG A 124 1.34 -5.62 -14.63
CA ARG A 124 2.07 -6.82 -15.09
C ARG A 124 3.10 -7.32 -14.10
N GLU A 125 3.88 -6.41 -13.52
CA GLU A 125 4.99 -6.75 -12.62
C GLU A 125 4.51 -7.22 -11.25
N TYR A 126 3.45 -6.61 -10.73
CA TYR A 126 2.95 -6.91 -9.39
C TYR A 126 1.84 -7.96 -9.33
N THR A 127 1.27 -8.35 -10.48
CA THR A 127 0.33 -9.49 -10.53
C THR A 127 0.98 -10.79 -10.03
N SER A 128 2.29 -10.94 -10.18
CA SER A 128 3.03 -12.12 -9.70
C SER A 128 3.37 -12.05 -8.21
N VAL A 129 3.40 -10.86 -7.60
CA VAL A 129 3.78 -10.66 -6.19
C VAL A 129 2.55 -10.66 -5.28
N ILE A 130 1.43 -10.13 -5.78
CA ILE A 130 0.16 -10.09 -5.07
C ILE A 130 -0.69 -11.24 -5.61
N GLN A 131 -0.93 -12.26 -4.79
CA GLN A 131 -1.83 -13.34 -5.15
C GLN A 131 -3.25 -12.78 -5.26
N TYR A 132 -3.70 -12.53 -6.49
CA TYR A 132 -5.04 -12.05 -6.77
C TYR A 132 -6.05 -13.17 -6.59
N ASN A 133 -6.87 -13.04 -5.59
CA ASN A 133 -7.95 -14.00 -5.35
C ASN A 133 -9.34 -13.51 -5.75
N ASN A 134 -9.54 -12.28 -6.28
CA ASN A 134 -10.90 -11.81 -6.68
C ASN A 134 -10.90 -10.50 -7.49
N GLU A 135 -12.11 -10.05 -7.84
CA GLU A 135 -12.51 -8.92 -8.69
C GLU A 135 -12.00 -7.52 -8.27
N ASN A 136 -11.38 -7.39 -7.11
CA ASN A 136 -10.78 -6.14 -6.61
C ASN A 136 -9.34 -5.88 -7.11
N SER A 137 -8.88 -6.62 -8.11
CA SER A 137 -7.48 -6.59 -8.54
C SER A 137 -7.00 -5.21 -9.00
N LEU A 138 -7.81 -4.49 -9.79
CA LEU A 138 -7.42 -3.18 -10.32
C LEU A 138 -7.36 -2.11 -9.21
N SER A 139 -8.30 -2.11 -8.28
CA SER A 139 -8.29 -1.22 -7.12
C SER A 139 -7.05 -1.41 -6.24
N SER A 140 -6.64 -2.66 -6.03
CA SER A 140 -5.43 -2.98 -5.27
C SER A 140 -4.16 -2.55 -6.02
N VAL A 141 -4.10 -2.78 -7.33
CA VAL A 141 -3.00 -2.30 -8.18
C VAL A 141 -2.88 -0.78 -8.12
N LEU A 142 -3.99 -0.06 -8.20
CA LEU A 142 -3.97 1.40 -8.13
C LEU A 142 -3.53 1.91 -6.76
N SER A 143 -3.98 1.30 -5.67
CA SER A 143 -3.52 1.67 -4.33
C SER A 143 -2.00 1.51 -4.20
N ILE A 144 -1.45 0.44 -4.74
CA ILE A 144 -0.02 0.20 -4.76
C ILE A 144 0.67 1.18 -5.71
N ALA A 145 0.15 1.37 -6.92
CA ALA A 145 0.71 2.28 -7.92
C ALA A 145 0.87 3.71 -7.37
N TYR A 146 -0.08 4.16 -6.56
CA TYR A 146 -0.04 5.47 -5.91
C TYR A 146 0.49 5.44 -4.47
N LEU A 147 1.29 4.46 -4.10
CA LEU A 147 1.86 4.34 -2.75
C LEU A 147 2.56 5.63 -2.28
N SER A 148 3.31 6.30 -3.14
CA SER A 148 3.98 7.57 -2.83
C SER A 148 3.01 8.71 -2.53
N SER A 149 1.76 8.62 -2.99
CA SER A 149 0.75 9.65 -2.73
C SER A 149 0.46 9.82 -1.24
N MET A 150 0.64 8.76 -0.43
CA MET A 150 0.43 8.78 1.02
C MET A 150 1.30 9.81 1.75
N GLN A 151 2.39 10.26 1.14
CA GLN A 151 3.20 11.35 1.68
C GLN A 151 2.45 12.69 1.66
N TYR A 152 1.68 12.96 0.60
CA TYR A 152 1.05 14.26 0.32
C TYR A 152 -0.47 14.25 0.49
N TYR A 153 -1.08 13.08 0.36
CA TYR A 153 -2.52 12.87 0.42
C TYR A 153 -2.89 11.99 1.62
N PHE A 154 -4.10 12.14 2.09
CA PHE A 154 -4.71 11.12 2.94
C PHE A 154 -4.83 9.81 2.16
N LYS A 155 -5.05 8.68 2.87
CA LYS A 155 -5.35 7.41 2.22
C LYS A 155 -6.44 7.62 1.17
N PRO A 156 -6.25 7.17 -0.08
CA PRO A 156 -7.28 7.29 -1.11
C PRO A 156 -8.59 6.66 -0.68
N ILE A 157 -9.69 7.38 -0.86
CA ILE A 157 -11.04 6.90 -0.55
C ILE A 157 -11.52 6.14 -1.78
N ARG A 158 -11.90 4.88 -1.59
CA ARG A 158 -12.51 4.04 -2.62
C ARG A 158 -14.03 4.16 -2.57
N GLU A 159 -14.67 4.01 -3.73
CA GLU A 159 -16.15 4.01 -3.85
C GLU A 159 -16.77 5.23 -3.15
N PHE A 160 -16.20 6.40 -3.39
CA PHE A 160 -16.68 7.65 -2.79
C PHE A 160 -18.04 8.07 -3.40
N PRO A 161 -19.10 8.28 -2.58
CA PRO A 161 -20.38 8.72 -3.09
C PRO A 161 -20.28 10.08 -3.81
N ALA A 162 -20.57 10.11 -5.10
CA ALA A 162 -20.47 11.30 -5.93
C ALA A 162 -21.79 11.51 -6.73
N GLY A 163 -22.68 12.32 -6.21
CA GLY A 163 -23.95 12.60 -6.86
C GLY A 163 -24.85 11.37 -7.02
N ARG A 164 -25.07 10.91 -8.25
CA ARG A 164 -25.90 9.72 -8.56
C ARG A 164 -25.12 8.42 -8.66
N GLY A 165 -23.82 8.42 -8.38
CA GLY A 165 -22.93 7.27 -8.48
C GLY A 165 -21.84 7.32 -7.46
N PHE A 166 -20.77 6.58 -7.76
CA PHE A 166 -19.57 6.51 -6.92
C PHE A 166 -18.35 6.84 -7.77
N ALA A 167 -17.44 7.64 -7.24
CA ALA A 167 -16.09 7.76 -7.79
C ALA A 167 -15.24 6.57 -7.30
N ASP A 168 -14.51 5.94 -8.19
CA ASP A 168 -13.70 4.76 -7.85
C ASP A 168 -12.59 5.09 -6.85
N PHE A 169 -11.92 6.23 -7.04
CA PHE A 169 -10.94 6.76 -6.11
C PHE A 169 -11.03 8.27 -5.97
N VAL A 170 -10.86 8.75 -4.74
CA VAL A 170 -10.69 10.17 -4.44
C VAL A 170 -9.42 10.36 -3.61
N PHE A 171 -8.55 11.25 -4.07
CA PHE A 171 -7.33 11.65 -3.37
C PHE A 171 -7.54 13.06 -2.80
N ILE A 172 -7.49 13.18 -1.49
CA ILE A 172 -7.62 14.45 -0.77
C ILE A 172 -6.26 14.85 -0.24
N PRO A 173 -5.68 15.98 -0.66
CA PRO A 173 -4.39 16.43 -0.16
C PRO A 173 -4.46 16.74 1.33
N LYS A 174 -3.38 16.44 2.06
CA LYS A 174 -3.24 16.85 3.45
C LYS A 174 -3.19 18.40 3.55
N PRO A 175 -3.65 19.00 4.65
CA PRO A 175 -3.75 20.45 4.77
C PRO A 175 -2.48 21.21 4.43
N GLU A 176 -1.31 20.68 4.82
CA GLU A 176 0.00 21.27 4.55
C GLU A 176 0.40 21.25 3.07
N PHE A 177 -0.24 20.43 2.25
CA PHE A 177 0.07 20.25 0.83
C PHE A 177 -1.01 20.76 -0.13
N GLN A 178 -2.17 21.18 0.37
CA GLN A 178 -3.32 21.58 -0.45
C GLN A 178 -3.04 22.71 -1.47
N ASN A 179 -2.03 23.53 -1.22
CA ASN A 179 -1.64 24.61 -2.14
C ASN A 179 -0.77 24.12 -3.30
N TYR A 180 -0.23 22.92 -3.23
CA TYR A 180 0.70 22.36 -4.21
C TYR A 180 0.16 21.12 -4.91
N TYR A 181 -0.76 20.41 -4.26
CA TYR A 181 -1.33 19.16 -4.74
C TYR A 181 -2.84 19.28 -4.87
N PRO A 182 -3.40 19.11 -6.07
CA PRO A 182 -4.85 19.18 -6.28
C PRO A 182 -5.53 17.94 -5.69
N ALA A 183 -6.81 18.08 -5.33
CA ALA A 183 -7.66 16.92 -5.12
C ALA A 183 -7.87 16.21 -6.46
N LEU A 184 -7.82 14.85 -6.46
CA LEU A 184 -7.97 14.04 -7.66
C LEU A 184 -9.19 13.15 -7.51
N VAL A 185 -9.97 13.05 -8.58
CA VAL A 185 -11.07 12.08 -8.72
C VAL A 185 -10.72 11.16 -9.88
N VAL A 186 -10.68 9.87 -9.62
CA VAL A 186 -10.34 8.85 -10.61
C VAL A 186 -11.56 7.96 -10.84
N GLU A 187 -11.96 7.85 -12.10
CA GLU A 187 -12.97 6.95 -12.60
C GLU A 187 -12.32 5.84 -13.41
N LEU A 188 -12.67 4.60 -13.11
CA LEU A 188 -12.21 3.43 -13.84
C LEU A 188 -13.30 2.98 -14.80
N LYS A 189 -12.96 2.83 -16.06
CA LYS A 189 -13.90 2.32 -17.04
C LYS A 189 -13.33 1.06 -17.70
N TRP A 190 -14.09 0.00 -17.59
CA TRP A 190 -13.81 -1.22 -18.33
C TRP A 190 -14.41 -1.09 -19.71
N ASP A 191 -13.62 -0.65 -20.67
CA ASP A 191 -14.04 -0.62 -22.07
C ASP A 191 -12.98 -1.17 -23.01
N LYS A 192 -13.46 -1.76 -24.08
CA LYS A 192 -12.62 -2.30 -25.17
C LYS A 192 -12.17 -1.22 -26.15
N SER A 193 -12.63 0.02 -26.02
CA SER A 193 -12.23 1.15 -26.87
C SER A 193 -12.04 2.43 -26.06
N VAL A 194 -10.93 3.13 -26.32
CA VAL A 194 -10.58 4.43 -25.74
C VAL A 194 -11.61 5.54 -26.04
N ARG A 195 -12.57 5.31 -26.95
CA ARG A 195 -13.57 6.30 -27.35
C ARG A 195 -14.81 6.36 -26.46
N ALA A 196 -14.96 5.44 -25.51
CA ALA A 196 -16.11 5.39 -24.61
C ALA A 196 -15.78 5.81 -23.16
N ALA A 197 -14.58 6.32 -22.93
CA ALA A 197 -14.14 6.83 -21.63
C ALA A 197 -14.37 8.35 -21.53
#